data_94d51bfc3580e65850861900d4642d06
#
_entry.id   94d51bfc3580e65850861900d4642d06
#
_cell.length_a   1.000
_cell.length_b   1.000
_cell.length_c   1.000
_cell.angle_alpha   90.00
_cell.angle_beta   90.00
_cell.angle_gamma   90.00
#
_symmetry.space_group_name_H-M   'P 1'
#
loop_
_entity.id
_entity.type
_entity.pdbx_description
1 polymer ?
#
loop_
_entity_poly.entity_id
_entity_poly.type
_entity_poly.pdbx_seq_one_letter_code
_entity_poly.pdbx_strand_id
1 'polypeptide(L)'
;MIDTNIVLDLLLFKDPATQAFKQALASAKIQWLSTQAMRDELERVLGYPKIMARMAVAEMGADKVLQQFDTQALLVDVAPKASVTCRDPDDQKFIDLAVLHKATLLSKDRAVLCMKKRLLALSVRAQTAMDFEP
;
A
#
# COMPACT_ATOMS: atom_id res chain seq x y z
N MET A 1 5.43 -3.33 -0.79
CA MET A 1 4.13 -3.34 -0.05
C MET A 1 3.71 -1.93 0.27
N ILE A 2 2.54 -1.54 -0.13
CA ILE A 2 1.98 -0.23 0.21
C ILE A 2 0.55 -0.41 0.74
N ASP A 3 0.16 0.40 1.73
CA ASP A 3 -1.20 0.34 2.27
C ASP A 3 -2.20 1.07 1.35
N THR A 4 -3.49 0.94 1.65
CA THR A 4 -4.55 1.47 0.80
C THR A 4 -4.45 2.99 0.61
N ASN A 5 -4.06 3.73 1.64
CA ASN A 5 -3.91 5.19 1.52
C ASN A 5 -2.78 5.57 0.57
N ILE A 6 -1.68 4.81 0.57
CA ILE A 6 -0.58 5.04 -0.37
C ILE A 6 -1.00 4.65 -1.79
N VAL A 7 -1.81 3.60 -1.95
CA VAL A 7 -2.37 3.25 -3.26
C VAL A 7 -3.18 4.41 -3.82
N LEU A 8 -4.01 5.04 -3.01
CA LEU A 8 -4.80 6.20 -3.43
C LEU A 8 -3.91 7.38 -3.79
N ASP A 9 -2.85 7.64 -3.01
CA ASP A 9 -1.89 8.70 -3.30
C ASP A 9 -1.17 8.44 -4.64
N LEU A 10 -0.86 7.19 -4.94
CA LEU A 10 -0.17 6.81 -6.16
C LEU A 10 -1.08 6.89 -7.40
N LEU A 11 -2.27 6.31 -7.32
CA LEU A 11 -3.11 6.07 -8.49
C LEU A 11 -4.17 7.15 -8.71
N LEU A 12 -4.72 7.73 -7.65
CA LEU A 12 -5.81 8.69 -7.74
C LEU A 12 -5.36 10.12 -7.49
N PHE A 13 -4.69 10.37 -6.35
CA PHE A 13 -4.29 11.73 -5.97
C PHE A 13 -3.01 12.18 -6.66
N LYS A 14 -2.22 11.25 -7.18
CA LYS A 14 -0.93 11.50 -7.84
C LYS A 14 -0.04 12.39 -6.98
N ASP A 15 0.05 12.03 -5.70
CA ASP A 15 0.83 12.77 -4.71
C ASP A 15 2.32 12.73 -5.08
N PRO A 16 3.00 13.89 -5.14
CA PRO A 16 4.44 13.93 -5.43
C PRO A 16 5.29 13.07 -4.51
N ALA A 17 4.84 12.80 -3.27
CA ALA A 17 5.55 11.93 -2.34
C ALA A 17 5.70 10.50 -2.88
N THR A 18 4.86 10.06 -3.82
CA THR A 18 4.91 8.71 -4.41
C THR A 18 5.83 8.63 -5.63
N GLN A 19 6.47 9.71 -6.03
CA GLN A 19 7.22 9.77 -7.28
C GLN A 19 8.38 8.77 -7.34
N ALA A 20 9.15 8.66 -6.25
CA ALA A 20 10.27 7.72 -6.19
C ALA A 20 9.81 6.27 -6.31
N PHE A 21 8.70 5.93 -5.65
CA PHE A 21 8.10 4.61 -5.76
C PHE A 21 7.60 4.34 -7.18
N LYS A 22 6.90 5.30 -7.77
CA LYS A 22 6.39 5.20 -9.13
C LYS A 22 7.50 4.97 -10.15
N GLN A 23 8.61 5.69 -10.01
CA GLN A 23 9.76 5.53 -10.91
C GLN A 23 10.43 4.17 -10.73
N ALA A 24 10.60 3.71 -9.49
CA ALA A 24 11.18 2.40 -9.22
C ALA A 24 10.32 1.27 -9.78
N LEU A 25 9.01 1.42 -9.70
CA LEU A 25 8.06 0.46 -10.25
C LEU A 25 8.13 0.42 -11.78
N ALA A 26 8.15 1.59 -12.42
CA ALA A 26 8.22 1.72 -13.88
C ALA A 26 9.53 1.15 -14.45
N SER A 27 10.64 1.27 -13.71
CA SER A 27 11.96 0.77 -14.12
C SER A 27 12.21 -0.68 -13.66
N ALA A 28 11.21 -1.35 -13.11
CA ALA A 28 11.27 -2.73 -12.63
C ALA A 28 12.35 -2.97 -11.55
N LYS A 29 12.73 -1.95 -10.81
CA LYS A 29 13.66 -2.07 -9.68
C LYS A 29 13.02 -2.69 -8.46
N ILE A 30 11.70 -2.62 -8.36
CA ILE A 30 10.90 -3.15 -7.27
C ILE A 30 9.68 -3.87 -7.81
N GLN A 31 9.06 -4.67 -6.96
CA GLN A 31 7.81 -5.33 -7.25
C GLN A 31 6.80 -4.97 -6.17
N TRP A 32 5.59 -4.58 -6.59
CA TRP A 32 4.52 -4.24 -5.67
C TRP A 32 3.71 -5.50 -5.36
N LEU A 33 3.82 -6.00 -4.14
CA LEU A 33 3.08 -7.18 -3.67
C LEU A 33 1.78 -6.75 -3.01
N SER A 34 0.71 -7.48 -3.29
CA SER A 34 -0.59 -7.27 -2.68
C SER A 34 -1.33 -8.61 -2.56
N THR A 35 -2.54 -8.59 -2.00
CA THR A 35 -3.39 -9.76 -1.92
C THR A 35 -4.79 -9.41 -2.44
N GLN A 36 -5.60 -10.42 -2.70
CA GLN A 36 -6.98 -10.20 -3.11
C GLN A 36 -7.76 -9.42 -2.04
N ALA A 37 -7.55 -9.71 -0.76
CA ALA A 37 -8.20 -8.98 0.32
C ALA A 37 -7.86 -7.49 0.32
N MET A 38 -6.62 -7.13 0.00
CA MET A 38 -6.20 -5.73 -0.11
C MET A 38 -6.83 -5.05 -1.33
N ARG A 39 -6.95 -5.77 -2.44
CA ARG A 39 -7.68 -5.26 -3.62
C ARG A 39 -9.15 -5.02 -3.30
N ASP A 40 -9.78 -5.94 -2.59
CA ASP A 40 -11.18 -5.81 -2.19
C ASP A 40 -11.39 -4.60 -1.27
N GLU A 41 -10.43 -4.35 -0.36
CA GLU A 41 -10.44 -3.14 0.47
C GLU A 41 -10.34 -1.87 -0.37
N LEU A 42 -9.46 -1.84 -1.35
CA LEU A 42 -9.33 -0.72 -2.27
C LEU A 42 -10.66 -0.45 -2.99
N GLU A 43 -11.27 -1.50 -3.53
CA GLU A 43 -12.57 -1.39 -4.21
C GLU A 43 -13.64 -0.81 -3.29
N ARG A 44 -13.69 -1.27 -2.04
CA ARG A 44 -14.64 -0.77 -1.05
C ARG A 44 -14.39 0.71 -0.73
N VAL A 45 -13.12 1.09 -0.55
CA VAL A 45 -12.73 2.47 -0.23
C VAL A 45 -13.05 3.41 -1.40
N LEU A 46 -12.93 2.95 -2.63
CA LEU A 46 -13.31 3.74 -3.80
C LEU A 46 -14.81 4.08 -3.83
N GLY A 47 -15.63 3.36 -3.07
CA GLY A 47 -17.06 3.65 -2.89
C GLY A 47 -17.37 4.63 -1.76
N TYR A 48 -16.38 5.07 -0.99
CA TYR A 48 -16.61 6.04 0.07
C TYR A 48 -16.92 7.43 -0.49
N PRO A 49 -17.89 8.18 0.09
CA PRO A 49 -18.33 9.46 -0.49
C PRO A 49 -17.18 10.45 -0.74
N LYS A 50 -16.24 10.58 0.21
CA LYS A 50 -15.10 11.50 0.04
C LYS A 50 -14.19 11.09 -1.10
N ILE A 51 -14.00 9.79 -1.30
CA ILE A 51 -13.15 9.27 -2.38
C ILE A 51 -13.87 9.41 -3.71
N MET A 52 -15.17 9.11 -3.75
CA MET A 52 -15.98 9.32 -4.96
C MET A 52 -15.96 10.78 -5.43
N ALA A 53 -16.03 11.72 -4.49
CA ALA A 53 -15.93 13.14 -4.82
C ALA A 53 -14.59 13.50 -5.44
N ARG A 54 -13.50 12.93 -4.92
CA ARG A 54 -12.15 13.15 -5.47
C ARG A 54 -11.99 12.50 -6.85
N MET A 55 -12.58 11.33 -7.05
CA MET A 55 -12.58 10.68 -8.36
C MET A 55 -13.33 11.50 -9.40
N ALA A 56 -14.45 12.12 -9.02
CA ALA A 56 -15.19 12.98 -9.93
C ALA A 56 -14.37 14.19 -10.38
N VAL A 57 -13.64 14.82 -9.45
CA VAL A 57 -12.74 15.95 -9.75
C VAL A 57 -11.61 15.52 -10.68
N ALA A 58 -11.05 14.34 -10.44
CA ALA A 58 -9.94 13.79 -11.25
C ALA A 58 -10.42 13.19 -12.57
N GLU A 59 -11.73 13.13 -12.81
CA GLU A 59 -12.34 12.47 -13.96
C GLU A 59 -11.85 11.03 -14.14
N MET A 60 -11.72 10.32 -13.01
CA MET A 60 -11.23 8.94 -12.98
C MET A 60 -12.24 8.05 -12.27
N GLY A 61 -12.76 7.03 -12.98
CA GLY A 61 -13.67 6.06 -12.40
C GLY A 61 -12.94 4.98 -11.57
N ALA A 62 -13.71 4.31 -10.71
CA ALA A 62 -13.19 3.20 -9.90
C ALA A 62 -12.58 2.09 -10.76
N ASP A 63 -13.21 1.76 -11.89
CA ASP A 63 -12.73 0.72 -12.80
C ASP A 63 -11.32 1.03 -13.31
N LYS A 64 -11.03 2.29 -13.60
CA LYS A 64 -9.71 2.69 -14.09
C LYS A 64 -8.65 2.58 -12.99
N VAL A 65 -8.98 2.96 -11.75
CA VAL A 65 -8.07 2.82 -10.61
C VAL A 65 -7.75 1.33 -10.39
N LEU A 66 -8.77 0.48 -10.38
CA LEU A 66 -8.59 -0.96 -10.20
C LEU A 66 -7.81 -1.59 -11.35
N GLN A 67 -8.03 -1.13 -12.58
CA GLN A 67 -7.26 -1.60 -13.73
C GLN A 67 -5.77 -1.26 -13.60
N GLN A 68 -5.45 -0.05 -13.16
CA GLN A 68 -4.06 0.36 -12.92
C GLN A 68 -3.43 -0.45 -11.78
N PHE A 69 -4.19 -0.73 -10.73
CA PHE A 69 -3.75 -1.62 -9.66
C PHE A 69 -3.43 -3.01 -10.23
N ASP A 70 -4.35 -3.59 -10.99
CA ASP A 70 -4.20 -4.93 -11.54
C ASP A 70 -2.99 -5.04 -12.49
N THR A 71 -2.67 -3.97 -13.19
CA THR A 71 -1.52 -3.93 -14.11
C THR A 71 -0.19 -3.87 -13.36
N GLN A 72 -0.15 -3.20 -12.22
CA GLN A 72 1.09 -2.87 -11.53
C GLN A 72 1.38 -3.74 -10.31
N ALA A 73 0.36 -4.23 -9.62
CA ALA A 73 0.52 -5.05 -8.42
C ALA A 73 0.54 -6.54 -8.77
N LEU A 74 1.37 -7.29 -8.05
CA LEU A 74 1.37 -8.75 -8.12
C LEU A 74 0.57 -9.28 -6.93
N LEU A 75 -0.51 -10.02 -7.21
CA LEU A 75 -1.29 -10.66 -6.16
C LEU A 75 -0.60 -11.94 -5.71
N VAL A 76 -0.41 -12.05 -4.40
CA VAL A 76 0.17 -13.23 -3.76
C VAL A 76 -0.79 -13.76 -2.70
N ASP A 77 -0.52 -14.95 -2.17
CA ASP A 77 -1.37 -15.57 -1.16
C ASP A 77 -1.34 -14.78 0.15
N VAL A 78 -2.43 -14.90 0.91
CA VAL A 78 -2.55 -14.30 2.24
C VAL A 78 -1.45 -14.82 3.15
N ALA A 79 -0.78 -13.92 3.86
CA ALA A 79 0.26 -14.28 4.80
C ALA A 79 -0.33 -14.69 6.16
N PRO A 80 0.34 -15.59 6.89
CA PRO A 80 -0.05 -15.89 8.27
C PRO A 80 0.22 -14.68 9.16
N LYS A 81 -0.47 -14.64 10.32
CA LYS A 81 -0.29 -13.58 11.31
C LYS A 81 1.17 -13.51 11.75
N ALA A 82 1.76 -12.33 11.63
CA ALA A 82 3.13 -12.07 12.09
C ALA A 82 3.23 -12.12 13.62
N SER A 83 4.46 -12.24 14.14
CA SER A 83 4.70 -12.27 15.57
C SER A 83 4.46 -10.93 16.27
N VAL A 84 4.34 -9.85 15.51
CA VAL A 84 4.02 -8.52 16.02
C VAL A 84 2.58 -8.15 15.65
N THR A 85 1.91 -7.42 16.55
CA THR A 85 0.51 -7.04 16.36
C THR A 85 0.38 -5.53 16.24
N CYS A 86 -0.31 -5.09 15.17
CA CYS A 86 -0.65 -3.69 15.00
C CYS A 86 -1.83 -3.32 15.90
N ARG A 87 -1.81 -2.12 16.46
CA ARG A 87 -2.94 -1.63 17.27
C ARG A 87 -4.20 -1.39 16.44
N ASP A 88 -4.06 -1.17 15.13
CA ASP A 88 -5.19 -1.10 14.21
C ASP A 88 -5.32 -2.44 13.47
N PRO A 89 -6.40 -3.21 13.74
CA PRO A 89 -6.57 -4.51 13.09
C PRO A 89 -6.68 -4.43 11.57
N ASP A 90 -7.15 -3.32 11.03
CA ASP A 90 -7.28 -3.15 9.58
C ASP A 90 -5.92 -3.06 8.88
N ASP A 91 -4.87 -2.68 9.60
CA ASP A 91 -3.52 -2.58 9.04
C ASP A 91 -2.70 -3.86 9.21
N GLN A 92 -3.18 -4.81 10.02
CA GLN A 92 -2.42 -6.03 10.34
C GLN A 92 -2.05 -6.83 9.08
N LYS A 93 -2.94 -6.92 8.12
CA LYS A 93 -2.69 -7.69 6.88
C LYS A 93 -1.48 -7.17 6.10
N PHE A 94 -1.26 -5.86 6.10
CA PHE A 94 -0.10 -5.27 5.42
C PHE A 94 1.19 -5.64 6.14
N ILE A 95 1.16 -5.64 7.47
CA ILE A 95 2.30 -6.04 8.29
C ILE A 95 2.61 -7.52 8.09
N ASP A 96 1.59 -8.38 8.12
CA ASP A 96 1.76 -9.81 7.95
C ASP A 96 2.41 -10.15 6.60
N LEU A 97 1.96 -9.51 5.54
CA LEU A 97 2.51 -9.75 4.21
C LEU A 97 3.94 -9.22 4.10
N ALA A 98 4.21 -8.05 4.63
CA ALA A 98 5.56 -7.47 4.61
C ALA A 98 6.55 -8.35 5.39
N VAL A 99 6.15 -8.88 6.55
CA VAL A 99 6.99 -9.77 7.35
C VAL A 99 7.29 -11.07 6.62
N LEU A 100 6.26 -11.68 6.00
CA LEU A 100 6.45 -12.94 5.27
C LEU A 100 7.47 -12.79 4.13
N HIS A 101 7.39 -11.71 3.39
CA HIS A 101 8.24 -11.47 2.23
C HIS A 101 9.50 -10.64 2.54
N LYS A 102 9.67 -10.20 3.79
CA LYS A 102 10.75 -9.28 4.20
C LYS A 102 10.79 -8.06 3.29
N ALA A 103 9.61 -7.53 3.00
CA ALA A 103 9.40 -6.43 2.06
C ALA A 103 9.33 -5.08 2.77
N THR A 104 9.71 -4.03 2.07
CA THR A 104 9.49 -2.66 2.56
C THR A 104 7.99 -2.37 2.59
N LEU A 105 7.52 -1.75 3.67
CA LEU A 105 6.14 -1.33 3.85
C LEU A 105 6.05 0.19 3.85
N LEU A 106 5.35 0.75 2.89
CA LEU A 106 5.09 2.17 2.82
C LEU A 106 3.71 2.48 3.40
N SER A 107 3.67 3.40 4.34
CA SER A 107 2.44 3.83 4.99
C SER A 107 2.60 5.27 5.49
N LYS A 108 1.50 5.95 5.71
CA LYS A 108 1.47 7.22 6.43
C LYS A 108 0.63 7.13 7.71
N ASP A 109 0.19 5.91 8.05
CA ASP A 109 -0.60 5.65 9.24
C ASP A 109 0.32 5.49 10.45
N ARG A 110 -0.01 6.21 11.54
CA ARG A 110 0.74 6.14 12.80
C ARG A 110 0.72 4.75 13.40
N ALA A 111 -0.36 4.02 13.25
CA ALA A 111 -0.47 2.66 13.78
C ALA A 111 0.57 1.72 13.16
N VAL A 112 0.98 1.97 11.92
CA VAL A 112 2.04 1.24 11.24
C VAL A 112 3.41 1.82 11.56
N LEU A 113 3.57 3.14 11.41
CA LEU A 113 4.87 3.80 11.57
C LEU A 113 5.42 3.70 12.99
N CYS A 114 4.56 3.61 14.01
CA CYS A 114 5.01 3.41 15.39
C CYS A 114 5.65 2.03 15.61
N MET A 115 5.51 1.11 14.66
CA MET A 115 6.09 -0.23 14.73
C MET A 115 7.45 -0.35 14.03
N LYS A 116 8.03 0.75 13.57
CA LYS A 116 9.28 0.75 12.79
C LYS A 116 10.38 -0.11 13.40
N LYS A 117 10.66 0.05 14.68
CA LYS A 117 11.74 -0.68 15.37
C LYS A 117 11.46 -2.17 15.44
N ARG A 118 10.22 -2.53 15.78
CA ARG A 118 9.82 -3.94 15.88
C ARG A 118 9.85 -4.60 14.50
N LEU A 119 9.42 -3.90 13.47
CA LEU A 119 9.44 -4.41 12.10
C LEU A 119 10.86 -4.53 11.56
N LEU A 120 11.74 -3.58 11.89
CA LEU A 120 13.12 -3.65 11.46
C LEU A 120 13.82 -4.90 12.03
N ALA A 121 13.49 -5.28 13.26
CA ALA A 121 14.00 -6.51 13.87
C ALA A 121 13.57 -7.78 13.09
N LEU A 122 12.48 -7.69 12.32
CA LEU A 122 11.99 -8.75 11.44
C LEU A 122 12.41 -8.56 9.98
N SER A 123 13.39 -7.70 9.73
CA SER A 123 13.90 -7.38 8.39
C SER A 123 12.87 -6.65 7.51
N VAL A 124 11.95 -5.91 8.14
CA VAL A 124 10.96 -5.09 7.42
C VAL A 124 11.21 -3.62 7.72
N ARG A 125 11.40 -2.84 6.65
CA ARG A 125 11.52 -1.40 6.75
C ARG A 125 10.16 -0.77 6.53
N ALA A 126 9.60 -0.14 7.58
CA ALA A 126 8.36 0.62 7.48
C ALA A 126 8.70 2.11 7.39
N GLN A 127 8.16 2.81 6.40
CA GLN A 127 8.50 4.21 6.14
C GLN A 127 7.41 4.89 5.33
N THR A 128 7.50 6.23 5.22
CA THR A 128 6.62 6.98 4.33
C THR A 128 7.07 6.84 2.88
N ALA A 129 6.16 7.12 1.95
CA ALA A 129 6.51 7.09 0.52
C ALA A 129 7.59 8.11 0.18
N MET A 130 7.61 9.26 0.87
CA MET A 130 8.62 10.29 0.64
C MET A 130 10.03 9.81 1.00
N ASP A 131 10.16 8.97 2.01
CA ASP A 131 11.44 8.44 2.47
C ASP A 131 11.89 7.21 1.68
N PHE A 132 11.09 6.77 0.72
CA PHE A 132 11.38 5.55 -0.04
C PHE A 132 12.60 5.73 -0.94
N GLU A 133 13.52 4.75 -0.84
CA GLU A 133 14.66 4.57 -1.74
C GLU A 133 14.64 3.13 -2.24
N PRO A 134 14.74 2.94 -3.57
CA PRO A 134 14.74 1.58 -4.13
C PRO A 134 15.96 0.77 -3.76
#